data_b54a0bcfcac2627453ee540712e4181d
#
_entry.id   b54a0bcfcac2627453ee540712e4181d
#
_cell.length_a   1.000
_cell.length_b   1.000
_cell.length_c   1.000
_cell.angle_alpha   90.00
_cell.angle_beta   90.00
_cell.angle_gamma   90.00
#
_symmetry.space_group_name_H-M   'P 1'
#
loop_
_entity.id
_entity.type
_entity.pdbx_description
1 polymer ?
#
loop_
_entity_poly.entity_id
_entity_poly.type
_entity_poly.pdbx_seq_one_letter_code
_entity_poly.pdbx_strand_id
1 'polypeptide(L)'
;QGYDISDYYAIAEEFGTMEEFDELLAESKKRGISIIMDLVINHCSDKHEWFKKALADPDGEYADYFFFREGKNGNPPSNYRSYFGGSCWEPVPNSNKYYLHMFAKEQPDLNWENPTLLQKLYDMINWWLEKGLGGFRIDAIINIKKDPAFPDYEPDGDDGLVSCWKMVEHVNGVGDYLEDLKKHTFEKYDAFTVGEVFNMKGDELREFIGEDGHFSSIFDFSAACLSDGKHGWYDSPSIEFKKWRETIIDSQLRNQNYGFESNIIENHDEPRGVSRFLPEYAHTPSGAKMLGTINVLLRGLPFLYQGQEIGMQNAKWNSIDEFDDISTKDQYRVAKEAGLSDEAALEACSKMSRDNARTPMQWTDGENAGFTTGTPWLKVNSNYTDINVKNQEADAHSVLNYYRKLIALRKSDEYKSLFTYGEFVPVYDDTESIMAFYRKDESKCVLIAANFGKEPASVTLKSQAARILLSTRPDGSVQIDTTSAPKLTLDSCEAVVIEL
;
A
#
# COMPACT_ATOMS: atom_id res chain seq x y z
N GLN A 1 1.59 5.19 17.09
CA GLN A 1 1.36 4.36 15.90
C GLN A 1 1.66 5.08 14.57
N GLY A 2 1.89 6.40 14.58
CA GLY A 2 2.22 7.19 13.40
C GLY A 2 1.00 7.78 12.67
N TYR A 3 -0.17 7.16 12.75
CA TYR A 3 -1.41 7.65 12.15
C TYR A 3 -2.39 8.28 13.15
N ASP A 4 -1.95 8.55 14.35
CA ASP A 4 -2.66 9.33 15.37
C ASP A 4 -2.00 10.72 15.49
N ILE A 5 -2.42 11.66 14.63
CA ILE A 5 -1.80 12.98 14.51
C ILE A 5 -2.17 13.85 15.73
N SER A 6 -1.17 14.16 16.54
CA SER A 6 -1.36 15.01 17.73
C SER A 6 -1.17 16.51 17.47
N ASP A 7 -0.42 16.85 16.40
CA ASP A 7 -0.22 18.22 15.93
C ASP A 7 -0.02 18.19 14.40
N TYR A 8 -0.90 18.85 13.65
CA TYR A 8 -0.84 18.89 12.19
C TYR A 8 0.22 19.85 11.63
N TYR A 9 0.89 20.64 12.47
CA TYR A 9 1.84 21.68 12.04
C TYR A 9 3.28 21.40 12.52
N ALA A 10 3.54 20.21 13.04
CA ALA A 10 4.84 19.84 13.59
C ALA A 10 5.34 18.49 13.07
N ILE A 11 6.64 18.30 13.13
CA ILE A 11 7.31 17.00 12.98
C ILE A 11 7.52 16.42 14.39
N ALA A 12 7.28 15.12 14.57
CA ALA A 12 7.54 14.45 15.83
C ALA A 12 9.05 14.51 16.16
N GLU A 13 9.38 14.84 17.41
CA GLU A 13 10.76 15.07 17.87
C GLU A 13 11.71 13.90 17.58
N GLU A 14 11.20 12.68 17.54
CA GLU A 14 11.97 11.48 17.20
C GLU A 14 12.45 11.43 15.75
N PHE A 15 11.82 12.20 14.83
CA PHE A 15 12.22 12.31 13.42
C PHE A 15 13.03 13.57 13.13
N GLY A 16 13.14 14.49 14.07
CA GLY A 16 13.90 15.72 13.92
C GLY A 16 13.09 17.00 14.15
N THR A 17 13.62 18.10 13.65
CA THR A 17 13.02 19.44 13.81
C THR A 17 12.37 19.94 12.51
N MET A 18 11.59 21.01 12.60
CA MET A 18 11.01 21.68 11.43
C MET A 18 12.10 22.26 10.51
N GLU A 19 13.19 22.75 11.06
CA GLU A 19 14.34 23.25 10.31
C GLU A 19 15.02 22.14 9.51
N GLU A 20 15.17 20.94 10.10
CA GLU A 20 15.72 19.77 9.40
C GLU A 20 14.76 19.27 8.31
N PHE A 21 13.44 19.37 8.53
CA PHE A 21 12.45 19.05 7.50
C PHE A 21 12.51 20.07 6.35
N ASP A 22 12.65 21.37 6.63
CA ASP A 22 12.83 22.39 5.61
C ASP A 22 14.12 22.19 4.81
N GLU A 23 15.22 21.76 5.45
CA GLU A 23 16.44 21.34 4.78
C GLU A 23 16.20 20.13 3.87
N LEU A 24 15.48 19.11 4.34
CA LEU A 24 15.11 17.93 3.54
C LEU A 24 14.36 18.34 2.27
N LEU A 25 13.36 19.21 2.36
CA LEU A 25 12.61 19.71 1.21
C LEU A 25 13.53 20.44 0.21
N ALA A 26 14.41 21.32 0.72
CA ALA A 26 15.34 22.07 -0.11
C ALA A 26 16.37 21.17 -0.82
N GLU A 27 16.95 20.20 -0.11
CA GLU A 27 17.95 19.28 -0.64
C GLU A 27 17.36 18.26 -1.62
N SER A 28 16.14 17.79 -1.37
CA SER A 28 15.41 16.92 -2.30
C SER A 28 15.11 17.63 -3.60
N LYS A 29 14.62 18.86 -3.53
CA LYS A 29 14.30 19.69 -4.72
C LYS A 29 15.53 19.93 -5.59
N LYS A 30 16.72 20.19 -5.01
CA LYS A 30 17.98 20.33 -5.76
C LYS A 30 18.34 19.05 -6.53
N ARG A 31 17.88 17.89 -6.08
CA ARG A 31 18.10 16.58 -6.72
C ARG A 31 16.98 16.15 -7.65
N GLY A 32 15.97 17.00 -7.86
CA GLY A 32 14.80 16.71 -8.68
C GLY A 32 13.87 15.67 -8.02
N ILE A 33 13.86 15.59 -6.68
CA ILE A 33 12.99 14.72 -5.90
C ILE A 33 11.96 15.58 -5.19
N SER A 34 10.69 15.28 -5.40
CA SER A 34 9.58 15.89 -4.64
C SER A 34 9.23 14.99 -3.45
N ILE A 35 9.16 15.58 -2.28
CA ILE A 35 8.69 14.90 -1.07
C ILE A 35 7.16 14.98 -1.03
N ILE A 36 6.49 13.88 -0.77
CA ILE A 36 5.07 13.83 -0.42
C ILE A 36 4.93 13.29 1.01
N MET A 37 3.89 13.73 1.71
CA MET A 37 3.59 13.29 3.07
C MET A 37 2.30 12.49 3.13
N ASP A 38 2.18 11.65 4.16
CA ASP A 38 0.88 11.09 4.54
C ASP A 38 -0.04 12.20 5.07
N LEU A 39 -1.26 12.27 4.55
CA LEU A 39 -2.31 13.16 4.98
C LEU A 39 -3.39 12.34 5.69
N VAL A 40 -3.43 12.44 7.00
CA VAL A 40 -4.39 11.73 7.85
C VAL A 40 -5.50 12.69 8.26
N ILE A 41 -6.62 12.62 7.57
CA ILE A 41 -7.75 13.54 7.74
C ILE A 41 -9.11 12.85 7.95
N ASN A 42 -9.13 11.51 8.01
CA ASN A 42 -10.30 10.79 8.51
C ASN A 42 -10.43 10.89 10.04
N HIS A 43 -9.31 10.93 10.75
CA HIS A 43 -9.22 10.97 12.21
C HIS A 43 -8.01 11.78 12.65
N CYS A 44 -7.91 12.10 13.94
CA CYS A 44 -6.69 12.63 14.54
C CYS A 44 -6.33 11.84 15.82
N SER A 45 -5.32 12.28 16.57
CA SER A 45 -4.99 11.66 17.86
C SER A 45 -5.97 12.07 18.96
N ASP A 46 -6.18 11.19 19.92
CA ASP A 46 -6.79 11.52 21.22
C ASP A 46 -6.00 12.58 22.01
N LYS A 47 -4.73 12.77 21.64
CA LYS A 47 -3.81 13.79 22.18
C LYS A 47 -3.87 15.12 21.45
N HIS A 48 -4.59 15.21 20.33
CA HIS A 48 -4.77 16.46 19.61
C HIS A 48 -5.57 17.46 20.47
N GLU A 49 -5.20 18.74 20.40
CA GLU A 49 -5.87 19.77 21.23
C GLU A 49 -7.38 19.88 20.96
N TRP A 50 -7.83 19.64 19.73
CA TRP A 50 -9.25 19.65 19.38
C TRP A 50 -10.00 18.57 20.16
N PHE A 51 -9.48 17.36 20.22
CA PHE A 51 -10.14 16.26 20.94
C PHE A 51 -10.10 16.45 22.45
N LYS A 52 -8.99 16.95 23.02
CA LYS A 52 -8.92 17.29 24.44
C LYS A 52 -9.97 18.33 24.85
N LYS A 53 -10.17 19.35 24.00
CA LYS A 53 -11.23 20.35 24.21
C LYS A 53 -12.63 19.75 24.07
N ALA A 54 -12.85 18.88 23.10
CA ALA A 54 -14.09 18.14 22.91
C ALA A 54 -14.44 17.25 24.11
N LEU A 55 -13.46 16.54 24.67
CA LEU A 55 -13.67 15.74 25.89
C LEU A 55 -13.94 16.59 27.14
N ALA A 56 -13.34 17.79 27.23
CA ALA A 56 -13.56 18.71 28.36
C ALA A 56 -14.95 19.34 28.32
N ASP A 57 -15.52 19.55 27.14
CA ASP A 57 -16.89 20.05 26.95
C ASP A 57 -17.57 19.27 25.78
N PRO A 58 -18.21 18.12 26.10
CA PRO A 58 -18.85 17.29 25.09
C PRO A 58 -20.10 17.88 24.43
N ASP A 59 -20.53 19.07 24.83
CA ASP A 59 -21.60 19.85 24.23
C ASP A 59 -21.10 21.17 23.61
N GLY A 60 -19.79 21.44 23.68
CA GLY A 60 -19.14 22.64 23.17
C GLY A 60 -18.80 22.59 21.70
N GLU A 61 -18.21 23.68 21.20
CA GLU A 61 -17.82 23.88 19.79
C GLU A 61 -16.93 22.75 19.25
N TYR A 62 -15.94 22.30 20.03
CA TYR A 62 -15.00 21.28 19.60
C TYR A 62 -15.59 19.86 19.57
N ALA A 63 -16.68 19.61 20.29
CA ALA A 63 -17.37 18.33 20.22
C ALA A 63 -17.94 18.05 18.83
N ASP A 64 -18.36 19.09 18.10
CA ASP A 64 -18.89 18.97 16.74
C ASP A 64 -17.81 18.73 15.66
N TYR A 65 -16.53 18.79 16.04
CA TYR A 65 -15.42 18.32 15.15
C TYR A 65 -15.31 16.82 15.08
N PHE A 66 -16.03 16.10 15.95
CA PHE A 66 -16.03 14.64 16.08
C PHE A 66 -17.48 14.12 16.10
N PHE A 67 -17.63 12.82 16.03
CA PHE A 67 -18.94 12.18 16.17
C PHE A 67 -19.18 11.78 17.62
N PHE A 68 -19.80 12.64 18.40
CA PHE A 68 -20.31 12.30 19.74
C PHE A 68 -21.79 11.91 19.65
N ARG A 69 -22.17 10.78 20.27
CA ARG A 69 -23.56 10.27 20.30
C ARG A 69 -23.92 9.75 21.67
N GLU A 70 -25.17 9.92 22.06
CA GLU A 70 -25.67 9.36 23.31
C GLU A 70 -25.76 7.83 23.23
N GLY A 71 -25.36 7.17 24.31
CA GLY A 71 -25.53 5.73 24.45
C GLY A 71 -27.00 5.33 24.58
N LYS A 72 -27.33 4.11 24.22
CA LYS A 72 -28.65 3.51 24.30
C LYS A 72 -28.72 2.55 25.52
N ASN A 73 -29.44 2.92 26.55
CA ASN A 73 -29.58 2.08 27.76
C ASN A 73 -28.26 1.62 28.40
N GLY A 74 -27.25 2.49 28.42
CA GLY A 74 -25.92 2.18 28.98
C GLY A 74 -25.01 1.40 28.02
N ASN A 75 -25.44 1.17 26.77
CA ASN A 75 -24.67 0.56 25.71
C ASN A 75 -24.22 1.61 24.67
N PRO A 76 -23.26 1.28 23.77
CA PRO A 76 -22.90 2.13 22.66
C PRO A 76 -24.09 2.52 21.77
N PRO A 77 -24.00 3.63 21.01
CA PRO A 77 -25.06 4.12 20.12
C PRO A 77 -25.50 3.11 19.05
N SER A 78 -24.56 2.29 18.59
CA SER A 78 -24.79 1.26 17.57
C SER A 78 -23.71 0.16 17.62
N ASN A 79 -23.94 -0.94 16.89
CA ASN A 79 -23.16 -2.17 17.02
C ASN A 79 -22.03 -2.32 15.98
N TYR A 80 -21.30 -1.26 15.69
CA TYR A 80 -20.19 -1.36 14.75
C TYR A 80 -18.89 -1.86 15.39
N ARG A 81 -18.16 -2.72 14.64
CA ARG A 81 -16.82 -3.21 14.99
C ARG A 81 -15.76 -2.38 14.30
N SER A 82 -14.75 -1.91 15.05
CA SER A 82 -13.55 -1.24 14.55
C SER A 82 -12.74 -2.14 13.60
N TYR A 83 -11.99 -1.55 12.69
CA TYR A 83 -11.03 -2.28 11.84
C TYR A 83 -9.98 -3.05 12.65
N PHE A 84 -9.71 -2.62 13.89
CA PHE A 84 -8.74 -3.28 14.78
C PHE A 84 -9.41 -4.14 15.89
N GLY A 85 -10.70 -4.44 15.71
CA GLY A 85 -11.48 -5.23 16.65
C GLY A 85 -12.13 -4.41 17.77
N GLY A 86 -13.12 -4.98 18.43
CA GLY A 86 -13.91 -4.30 19.45
C GLY A 86 -14.90 -3.27 18.88
N SER A 87 -15.60 -2.55 19.76
CA SER A 87 -16.59 -1.53 19.38
C SER A 87 -15.92 -0.30 18.73
N CYS A 88 -16.58 0.31 17.75
CA CYS A 88 -16.20 1.64 17.22
C CYS A 88 -16.53 2.80 18.16
N TRP A 89 -17.20 2.55 19.25
CA TRP A 89 -17.67 3.57 20.17
C TRP A 89 -16.98 3.45 21.51
N GLU A 90 -16.28 4.50 21.92
CA GLU A 90 -15.60 4.59 23.22
C GLU A 90 -16.35 5.57 24.14
N PRO A 91 -16.61 5.22 25.42
CA PRO A 91 -17.35 6.09 26.33
C PRO A 91 -16.59 7.38 26.66
N VAL A 92 -17.32 8.49 26.66
CA VAL A 92 -16.79 9.79 27.12
C VAL A 92 -16.82 9.85 28.63
N PRO A 93 -15.70 10.15 29.31
CA PRO A 93 -15.65 10.22 30.77
C PRO A 93 -16.70 11.18 31.36
N ASN A 94 -17.41 10.76 32.42
CA ASN A 94 -18.44 11.54 33.14
C ASN A 94 -19.61 12.00 32.25
N SER A 95 -19.90 11.31 31.16
CA SER A 95 -21.01 11.58 30.26
C SER A 95 -21.73 10.29 29.88
N ASN A 96 -22.95 10.39 29.34
CA ASN A 96 -23.64 9.28 28.69
C ASN A 96 -23.33 9.17 27.20
N LYS A 97 -22.41 9.99 26.68
CA LYS A 97 -21.98 10.01 25.31
C LYS A 97 -20.83 9.06 25.02
N TYR A 98 -20.73 8.71 23.77
CA TYR A 98 -19.61 7.94 23.17
C TYR A 98 -19.06 8.74 21.99
N TYR A 99 -17.77 8.59 21.72
CA TYR A 99 -17.17 9.10 20.49
C TYR A 99 -16.85 7.96 19.51
N LEU A 100 -16.89 8.28 18.22
CA LEU A 100 -16.63 7.33 17.15
C LEU A 100 -15.13 7.22 16.85
N HIS A 101 -14.68 5.98 16.63
CA HIS A 101 -13.39 5.66 16.04
C HIS A 101 -13.51 4.42 15.14
N MET A 102 -13.25 4.56 13.84
CA MET A 102 -13.25 3.39 12.93
C MET A 102 -11.97 2.54 13.09
N PHE A 103 -10.89 3.15 13.55
CA PHE A 103 -9.59 2.53 13.84
C PHE A 103 -9.39 2.37 15.36
N ALA A 104 -8.21 2.66 15.88
CA ALA A 104 -7.96 2.56 17.32
C ALA A 104 -8.75 3.64 18.11
N LYS A 105 -9.06 3.37 19.37
CA LYS A 105 -9.72 4.35 20.25
C LYS A 105 -8.93 5.63 20.46
N GLU A 106 -7.61 5.57 20.25
CA GLU A 106 -6.72 6.73 20.24
C GLU A 106 -6.81 7.56 18.94
N GLN A 107 -7.67 7.15 18.00
CA GLN A 107 -7.86 7.78 16.68
C GLN A 107 -9.32 8.21 16.47
N PRO A 108 -9.83 9.21 17.24
CA PRO A 108 -11.21 9.69 17.10
C PRO A 108 -11.47 10.26 15.69
N ASP A 109 -12.58 9.84 15.08
CA ASP A 109 -12.97 10.20 13.73
C ASP A 109 -13.43 11.67 13.63
N LEU A 110 -12.93 12.37 12.61
CA LEU A 110 -13.26 13.76 12.31
C LEU A 110 -14.61 13.87 11.59
N ASN A 111 -15.40 14.87 11.96
CA ASN A 111 -16.71 15.14 11.38
C ASN A 111 -16.61 16.06 10.16
N TRP A 112 -16.52 15.46 8.97
CA TRP A 112 -16.42 16.17 7.70
C TRP A 112 -17.68 16.96 7.32
N GLU A 113 -18.77 16.88 8.09
CA GLU A 113 -19.95 17.72 7.91
C GLU A 113 -19.78 19.10 8.58
N ASN A 114 -18.73 19.30 9.40
CA ASN A 114 -18.46 20.56 10.07
C ASN A 114 -17.61 21.52 9.21
N PRO A 115 -18.17 22.64 8.72
CA PRO A 115 -17.44 23.53 7.80
C PRO A 115 -16.26 24.27 8.47
N THR A 116 -16.31 24.47 9.79
CA THR A 116 -15.20 25.10 10.53
C THR A 116 -14.01 24.15 10.61
N LEU A 117 -14.26 22.85 10.84
CA LEU A 117 -13.22 21.85 10.76
C LEU A 117 -12.62 21.74 9.36
N LEU A 118 -13.47 21.67 8.31
CA LEU A 118 -12.99 21.60 6.92
C LEU A 118 -12.05 22.76 6.59
N GLN A 119 -12.40 23.99 6.96
CA GLN A 119 -11.54 25.14 6.73
C GLN A 119 -10.16 24.98 7.42
N LYS A 120 -10.14 24.47 8.66
CA LYS A 120 -8.88 24.20 9.38
C LYS A 120 -8.03 23.14 8.68
N LEU A 121 -8.65 22.11 8.14
CA LEU A 121 -7.94 21.07 7.36
C LEU A 121 -7.37 21.66 6.06
N TYR A 122 -8.14 22.49 5.35
CA TYR A 122 -7.66 23.14 4.13
C TYR A 122 -6.51 24.12 4.40
N ASP A 123 -6.60 24.89 5.47
CA ASP A 123 -5.52 25.82 5.89
C ASP A 123 -4.23 25.04 6.22
N MET A 124 -4.34 23.93 6.91
CA MET A 124 -3.22 23.04 7.24
C MET A 124 -2.58 22.44 5.98
N ILE A 125 -3.37 21.91 5.06
CA ILE A 125 -2.88 21.32 3.80
C ILE A 125 -2.15 22.40 2.97
N ASN A 126 -2.75 23.56 2.83
CA ASN A 126 -2.14 24.67 2.11
C ASN A 126 -0.82 25.12 2.75
N TRP A 127 -0.74 25.17 4.07
CA TRP A 127 0.47 25.52 4.79
C TRP A 127 1.64 24.57 4.47
N TRP A 128 1.40 23.26 4.41
CA TRP A 128 2.43 22.29 4.01
C TRP A 128 2.84 22.46 2.54
N LEU A 129 1.90 22.71 1.64
CA LEU A 129 2.18 22.95 0.23
C LEU A 129 2.98 24.25 0.02
N GLU A 130 2.66 25.29 0.78
CA GLU A 130 3.42 26.57 0.78
C GLU A 130 4.87 26.39 1.26
N LYS A 131 5.14 25.45 2.17
CA LYS A 131 6.50 25.09 2.57
C LYS A 131 7.31 24.40 1.45
N GLY A 132 6.67 23.96 0.39
CA GLY A 132 7.30 23.33 -0.76
C GLY A 132 7.15 21.82 -0.83
N LEU A 133 6.21 21.25 -0.07
CA LEU A 133 5.82 19.86 -0.22
C LEU A 133 5.27 19.59 -1.62
N GLY A 134 5.63 18.46 -2.24
CA GLY A 134 5.20 18.11 -3.59
C GLY A 134 3.79 17.51 -3.68
N GLY A 135 3.19 17.17 -2.55
CA GLY A 135 1.87 16.57 -2.49
C GLY A 135 1.65 15.63 -1.32
N PHE A 136 0.65 14.75 -1.45
CA PHE A 136 0.23 13.87 -0.35
C PHE A 136 -0.16 12.47 -0.80
N ARG A 137 0.13 11.49 0.05
CA ARG A 137 -0.58 10.21 0.13
C ARG A 137 -1.73 10.40 1.12
N ILE A 138 -2.96 10.14 0.71
CA ILE A 138 -4.14 10.46 1.51
C ILE A 138 -4.69 9.19 2.13
N ASP A 139 -4.54 9.11 3.45
CA ASP A 139 -4.90 7.97 4.27
C ASP A 139 -6.41 7.79 4.39
N ALA A 140 -6.89 6.55 4.25
CA ALA A 140 -8.26 6.13 4.56
C ALA A 140 -9.36 7.07 4.02
N ILE A 141 -9.14 7.69 2.87
CA ILE A 141 -9.95 8.81 2.36
C ILE A 141 -11.41 8.45 2.09
N ILE A 142 -11.71 7.20 1.79
CA ILE A 142 -13.09 6.75 1.57
C ILE A 142 -13.93 6.72 2.84
N ASN A 143 -13.30 6.80 4.01
CA ASN A 143 -13.99 6.74 5.32
C ASN A 143 -14.47 8.11 5.80
N ILE A 144 -14.15 9.20 5.10
CA ILE A 144 -14.51 10.57 5.55
C ILE A 144 -16.03 10.83 5.51
N LYS A 145 -16.75 10.20 4.58
CA LYS A 145 -18.22 10.30 4.47
C LYS A 145 -18.88 9.12 5.13
N LYS A 146 -19.64 9.37 6.18
CA LYS A 146 -20.33 8.34 6.99
C LYS A 146 -21.84 8.57 6.98
N ASP A 147 -22.62 7.51 7.20
CA ASP A 147 -24.06 7.65 7.50
C ASP A 147 -24.21 8.28 8.89
N PRO A 148 -24.71 9.52 9.01
CA PRO A 148 -24.82 10.22 10.29
C PRO A 148 -25.89 9.62 11.22
N ALA A 149 -26.75 8.75 10.72
CA ALA A 149 -27.76 8.06 11.50
C ALA A 149 -27.19 6.91 12.33
N PHE A 150 -26.05 6.36 11.91
CA PHE A 150 -25.38 5.21 12.56
C PHE A 150 -26.37 4.09 12.97
N PRO A 151 -27.15 3.52 12.03
CA PRO A 151 -28.11 2.48 12.35
C PRO A 151 -27.46 1.18 12.80
N ASP A 152 -28.16 0.40 13.61
CA ASP A 152 -27.75 -0.97 13.92
C ASP A 152 -27.97 -1.89 12.71
N TYR A 153 -27.10 -2.88 12.52
CA TYR A 153 -27.22 -3.93 11.51
C TYR A 153 -27.19 -5.31 12.18
N GLU A 154 -27.61 -6.33 11.41
CA GLU A 154 -27.42 -7.72 11.83
C GLU A 154 -25.94 -8.02 12.00
N PRO A 155 -25.53 -8.58 13.14
CA PRO A 155 -24.14 -8.93 13.40
C PRO A 155 -23.54 -9.84 12.32
N ASP A 156 -22.29 -9.62 11.97
CA ASP A 156 -21.55 -10.45 11.03
C ASP A 156 -20.53 -11.40 11.70
N GLY A 157 -20.52 -11.41 13.04
CA GLY A 157 -19.67 -12.25 13.88
C GLY A 157 -20.34 -12.61 15.22
N ASP A 158 -19.69 -13.49 15.99
CA ASP A 158 -20.18 -14.00 17.27
C ASP A 158 -20.08 -12.95 18.41
N ASP A 159 -19.39 -11.85 18.19
CA ASP A 159 -19.24 -10.73 19.14
C ASP A 159 -20.46 -9.79 19.18
N GLY A 160 -21.48 -10.04 18.37
CA GLY A 160 -22.68 -9.21 18.28
C GLY A 160 -22.48 -7.87 17.55
N LEU A 161 -21.33 -7.68 16.92
CA LEU A 161 -20.96 -6.49 16.15
C LEU A 161 -21.05 -6.74 14.65
N VAL A 162 -21.02 -5.64 13.90
CA VAL A 162 -20.95 -5.63 12.41
C VAL A 162 -19.78 -4.77 11.96
N SER A 163 -19.14 -5.12 10.85
CA SER A 163 -18.05 -4.34 10.29
C SER A 163 -18.39 -2.86 10.15
N CYS A 164 -17.50 -1.97 10.59
CA CYS A 164 -17.66 -0.52 10.45
C CYS A 164 -17.71 -0.06 8.99
N TRP A 165 -17.29 -0.89 8.03
CA TRP A 165 -17.47 -0.64 6.61
C TRP A 165 -18.93 -0.30 6.24
N LYS A 166 -19.91 -0.84 7.00
CA LYS A 166 -21.34 -0.52 6.82
C LYS A 166 -21.68 0.96 6.99
N MET A 167 -20.85 1.74 7.69
CA MET A 167 -21.05 3.19 7.82
C MET A 167 -20.81 3.95 6.52
N VAL A 168 -20.00 3.40 5.61
CA VAL A 168 -19.52 4.06 4.38
C VAL A 168 -19.96 3.36 3.12
N GLU A 169 -20.27 2.06 3.16
CA GLU A 169 -20.53 1.19 2.01
C GLU A 169 -21.64 1.70 1.06
N HIS A 170 -22.63 2.39 1.58
CA HIS A 170 -23.81 2.84 0.84
C HIS A 170 -24.01 4.36 0.88
N VAL A 171 -23.01 5.10 1.36
CA VAL A 171 -23.12 6.55 1.50
C VAL A 171 -22.63 7.22 0.23
N ASN A 172 -23.54 7.90 -0.46
CA ASN A 172 -23.24 8.71 -1.62
C ASN A 172 -22.69 10.10 -1.21
N GLY A 173 -21.95 10.75 -2.11
CA GLY A 173 -21.52 12.13 -1.96
C GLY A 173 -20.12 12.30 -1.34
N VAL A 174 -19.31 11.24 -1.28
CA VAL A 174 -17.89 11.38 -0.96
C VAL A 174 -17.19 12.27 -2.00
N GLY A 175 -17.56 12.15 -3.28
CA GLY A 175 -17.03 12.97 -4.35
C GLY A 175 -17.22 14.49 -4.16
N ASP A 176 -18.32 14.91 -3.56
CA ASP A 176 -18.54 16.34 -3.23
C ASP A 176 -17.46 16.86 -2.26
N TYR A 177 -17.08 16.06 -1.26
CA TYR A 177 -16.00 16.40 -0.34
C TYR A 177 -14.62 16.38 -1.01
N LEU A 178 -14.39 15.41 -1.91
CA LEU A 178 -13.13 15.32 -2.65
C LEU A 178 -12.95 16.46 -3.63
N GLU A 179 -14.02 16.86 -4.31
CA GLU A 179 -14.04 18.01 -5.22
C GLU A 179 -13.73 19.31 -4.45
N ASP A 180 -14.37 19.51 -3.29
CA ASP A 180 -14.17 20.66 -2.45
C ASP A 180 -12.74 20.71 -1.89
N LEU A 181 -12.23 19.58 -1.41
CA LEU A 181 -10.85 19.41 -0.98
C LEU A 181 -9.85 19.76 -2.10
N LYS A 182 -10.02 19.19 -3.30
CA LYS A 182 -9.17 19.45 -4.47
C LYS A 182 -9.13 20.94 -4.81
N LYS A 183 -10.29 21.60 -4.93
CA LYS A 183 -10.41 23.03 -5.27
C LYS A 183 -9.79 23.96 -4.23
N HIS A 184 -9.95 23.63 -2.95
CA HIS A 184 -9.44 24.48 -1.88
C HIS A 184 -7.97 24.27 -1.57
N THR A 185 -7.37 23.17 -2.04
CA THR A 185 -5.99 22.78 -1.69
C THR A 185 -5.15 22.40 -2.91
N PHE A 186 -5.19 21.17 -3.37
CA PHE A 186 -4.24 20.54 -4.29
C PHE A 186 -4.13 21.24 -5.64
N GLU A 187 -5.25 21.68 -6.20
CA GLU A 187 -5.30 22.31 -7.51
C GLU A 187 -4.51 23.63 -7.55
N LYS A 188 -4.49 24.38 -6.43
CA LYS A 188 -3.76 25.66 -6.34
C LYS A 188 -2.25 25.52 -6.48
N TYR A 189 -1.71 24.36 -6.17
CA TYR A 189 -0.27 24.11 -6.09
C TYR A 189 0.23 23.08 -7.11
N ASP A 190 -0.66 22.57 -7.98
CA ASP A 190 -0.36 21.44 -8.87
C ASP A 190 0.25 20.25 -8.08
N ALA A 191 -0.32 19.98 -6.91
CA ALA A 191 0.20 19.00 -5.99
C ALA A 191 -0.09 17.57 -6.47
N PHE A 192 0.89 16.69 -6.37
CA PHE A 192 0.67 15.26 -6.62
C PHE A 192 -0.12 14.63 -5.46
N THR A 193 -1.15 13.87 -5.79
CA THR A 193 -1.96 13.17 -4.78
C THR A 193 -2.14 11.69 -5.13
N VAL A 194 -2.03 10.84 -4.11
CA VAL A 194 -2.35 9.43 -4.23
C VAL A 194 -3.27 9.00 -3.09
N GLY A 195 -4.48 8.57 -3.45
CA GLY A 195 -5.51 8.17 -2.49
C GLY A 195 -5.38 6.70 -2.09
N GLU A 196 -5.59 6.42 -0.81
CA GLU A 196 -5.81 5.06 -0.33
C GLU A 196 -7.29 4.71 -0.44
N VAL A 197 -7.63 3.94 -1.47
CA VAL A 197 -9.01 3.59 -1.82
C VAL A 197 -9.14 2.07 -1.94
N PHE A 198 -10.00 1.49 -1.13
CA PHE A 198 -10.29 0.06 -1.16
C PHE A 198 -11.69 -0.22 -1.73
N ASN A 199 -11.92 -1.45 -2.20
CA ASN A 199 -13.23 -1.98 -2.53
C ASN A 199 -14.03 -1.16 -3.56
N MET A 200 -13.37 -0.47 -4.49
CA MET A 200 -14.03 0.26 -5.55
C MET A 200 -14.91 -0.65 -6.42
N LYS A 201 -16.08 -0.16 -6.76
CA LYS A 201 -17.04 -0.85 -7.62
C LYS A 201 -17.14 -0.16 -8.97
N GLY A 202 -17.04 -0.93 -10.06
CA GLY A 202 -17.41 -0.52 -11.41
C GLY A 202 -16.88 0.86 -11.84
N ASP A 203 -17.77 1.81 -12.01
CA ASP A 203 -17.46 3.14 -12.53
C ASP A 203 -16.93 4.14 -11.48
N GLU A 204 -16.85 3.75 -10.19
CA GLU A 204 -16.36 4.63 -9.11
C GLU A 204 -14.92 5.09 -9.34
N LEU A 205 -14.13 4.31 -10.08
CA LEU A 205 -12.74 4.67 -10.42
C LEU A 205 -12.62 6.07 -11.04
N ARG A 206 -13.59 6.46 -11.87
CA ARG A 206 -13.61 7.78 -12.54
C ARG A 206 -13.73 8.95 -11.57
N GLU A 207 -14.32 8.73 -10.41
CA GLU A 207 -14.43 9.74 -9.37
C GLU A 207 -13.05 10.05 -8.75
N PHE A 208 -12.18 9.04 -8.73
CA PHE A 208 -10.88 9.17 -8.09
C PHE A 208 -9.77 9.59 -9.05
N ILE A 209 -9.67 9.02 -10.24
CA ILE A 209 -8.57 9.25 -11.18
C ILE A 209 -9.06 9.55 -12.60
N GLY A 210 -8.21 10.22 -13.39
CA GLY A 210 -8.48 10.60 -14.75
C GLY A 210 -8.65 12.12 -14.89
N GLU A 211 -9.16 12.55 -16.03
CA GLU A 211 -9.29 13.98 -16.36
C GLU A 211 -10.20 14.72 -15.37
N ASP A 212 -11.32 14.08 -14.99
CA ASP A 212 -12.29 14.61 -14.03
C ASP A 212 -12.07 14.08 -12.60
N GLY A 213 -11.07 13.23 -12.38
CA GLY A 213 -10.80 12.62 -11.09
C GLY A 213 -10.26 13.59 -10.05
N HIS A 214 -10.45 13.24 -8.77
CA HIS A 214 -10.07 14.11 -7.66
C HIS A 214 -8.60 13.96 -7.25
N PHE A 215 -7.95 12.85 -7.61
CA PHE A 215 -6.55 12.55 -7.29
C PHE A 215 -5.71 12.33 -8.56
N SER A 216 -4.41 12.55 -8.44
CA SER A 216 -3.45 12.21 -9.50
C SER A 216 -3.37 10.70 -9.73
N SER A 217 -3.53 9.92 -8.65
CA SER A 217 -3.50 8.46 -8.65
C SER A 217 -4.20 7.88 -7.42
N ILE A 218 -4.47 6.58 -7.45
CA ILE A 218 -4.83 5.78 -6.28
C ILE A 218 -4.00 4.50 -6.28
N PHE A 219 -3.84 3.87 -5.12
CA PHE A 219 -3.17 2.57 -5.04
C PHE A 219 -4.03 1.44 -5.59
N ASP A 220 -3.43 0.55 -6.37
CA ASP A 220 -4.05 -0.71 -6.78
C ASP A 220 -3.84 -1.79 -5.71
N PHE A 221 -4.86 -2.02 -4.89
CA PHE A 221 -4.89 -3.07 -3.88
C PHE A 221 -5.54 -4.37 -4.35
N SER A 222 -5.94 -4.48 -5.61
CA SER A 222 -6.71 -5.62 -6.12
C SER A 222 -6.01 -6.96 -5.87
N ALA A 223 -4.67 -7.01 -6.05
CA ALA A 223 -3.89 -8.21 -5.81
C ALA A 223 -3.71 -8.50 -4.30
N ALA A 224 -3.66 -7.48 -3.46
CA ALA A 224 -3.54 -7.62 -2.01
C ALA A 224 -4.78 -8.32 -1.42
N CYS A 225 -5.97 -7.93 -1.85
CA CYS A 225 -7.24 -8.52 -1.39
C CYS A 225 -7.42 -10.02 -1.73
N LEU A 226 -6.56 -10.60 -2.58
CA LEU A 226 -6.63 -12.03 -2.93
C LEU A 226 -6.30 -12.97 -1.76
N SER A 227 -5.64 -12.48 -0.72
CA SER A 227 -5.32 -13.24 0.49
C SER A 227 -6.25 -12.94 1.67
N ASP A 228 -7.32 -12.17 1.46
CA ASP A 228 -8.28 -11.89 2.54
C ASP A 228 -9.04 -13.14 2.94
N GLY A 229 -8.90 -13.54 4.19
CA GLY A 229 -9.65 -14.65 4.79
C GLY A 229 -11.07 -14.23 5.11
N LYS A 230 -12.01 -15.16 5.07
CA LYS A 230 -13.41 -14.89 5.36
C LYS A 230 -13.67 -14.63 6.86
N HIS A 231 -12.90 -15.30 7.73
CA HIS A 231 -13.11 -15.26 9.18
C HIS A 231 -11.90 -14.70 9.94
N GLY A 232 -10.82 -14.39 9.23
CA GLY A 232 -9.59 -13.85 9.78
C GLY A 232 -8.35 -14.36 9.04
N TRP A 233 -7.17 -13.99 9.53
CA TRP A 233 -5.92 -14.39 8.88
C TRP A 233 -5.65 -15.90 8.89
N TYR A 234 -6.26 -16.62 9.82
CA TYR A 234 -6.09 -18.06 9.94
C TYR A 234 -6.73 -18.87 8.79
N ASP A 235 -7.67 -18.29 8.07
CA ASP A 235 -8.28 -18.88 6.88
C ASP A 235 -7.92 -18.14 5.58
N SER A 236 -6.90 -17.27 5.62
CA SER A 236 -6.37 -16.58 4.45
C SER A 236 -5.93 -17.57 3.37
N PRO A 237 -6.46 -17.47 2.14
CA PRO A 237 -6.06 -18.37 1.08
C PRO A 237 -4.64 -18.07 0.59
N SER A 238 -3.92 -19.09 0.15
CA SER A 238 -2.71 -18.89 -0.65
C SER A 238 -3.07 -18.25 -1.98
N ILE A 239 -2.29 -17.25 -2.40
CA ILE A 239 -2.52 -16.58 -3.68
C ILE A 239 -2.08 -17.50 -4.82
N GLU A 240 -3.05 -17.97 -5.61
CA GLU A 240 -2.77 -18.73 -6.82
C GLU A 240 -2.30 -17.81 -7.94
N PHE A 241 -1.20 -18.17 -8.61
CA PHE A 241 -0.61 -17.37 -9.69
C PHE A 241 -1.62 -17.01 -10.78
N LYS A 242 -2.47 -17.95 -11.20
CA LYS A 242 -3.48 -17.71 -12.24
C LYS A 242 -4.42 -16.57 -11.82
N LYS A 243 -4.93 -16.62 -10.59
CA LYS A 243 -5.85 -15.62 -10.06
C LYS A 243 -5.16 -14.27 -9.88
N TRP A 244 -3.91 -14.27 -9.39
CA TRP A 244 -3.10 -13.05 -9.30
C TRP A 244 -2.88 -12.40 -10.67
N ARG A 245 -2.49 -13.19 -11.67
CA ARG A 245 -2.29 -12.71 -13.06
C ARG A 245 -3.57 -12.12 -13.63
N GLU A 246 -4.70 -12.82 -13.52
CA GLU A 246 -6.01 -12.36 -14.01
C GLU A 246 -6.39 -11.04 -13.32
N THR A 247 -6.22 -10.93 -12.03
CA THR A 247 -6.51 -9.71 -11.26
C THR A 247 -5.67 -8.52 -11.73
N ILE A 248 -4.37 -8.70 -11.94
CA ILE A 248 -3.49 -7.64 -12.47
C ILE A 248 -3.91 -7.24 -13.89
N ILE A 249 -4.19 -8.20 -14.75
CA ILE A 249 -4.63 -7.92 -16.13
C ILE A 249 -5.95 -7.14 -16.13
N ASP A 250 -6.93 -7.56 -15.36
CA ASP A 250 -8.24 -6.89 -15.27
C ASP A 250 -8.11 -5.46 -14.73
N SER A 251 -7.28 -5.26 -13.70
CA SER A 251 -6.98 -3.93 -13.18
C SER A 251 -6.36 -3.03 -14.25
N GLN A 252 -5.31 -3.49 -14.93
CA GLN A 252 -4.62 -2.72 -15.96
C GLN A 252 -5.53 -2.38 -17.14
N LEU A 253 -6.36 -3.32 -17.61
CA LEU A 253 -7.29 -3.10 -18.71
C LEU A 253 -8.41 -2.11 -18.35
N ARG A 254 -8.90 -2.17 -17.12
CA ARG A 254 -9.90 -1.24 -16.60
C ARG A 254 -9.33 0.18 -16.53
N ASN A 255 -8.15 0.32 -15.94
CA ASN A 255 -7.60 1.61 -15.53
C ASN A 255 -6.97 2.40 -16.68
N GLN A 256 -6.42 1.72 -17.70
CA GLN A 256 -5.73 2.41 -18.80
C GLN A 256 -6.62 3.37 -19.60
N ASN A 257 -7.95 3.23 -19.51
CA ASN A 257 -8.90 4.08 -20.21
C ASN A 257 -9.26 5.37 -19.42
N TYR A 258 -8.88 5.44 -18.15
CA TYR A 258 -9.27 6.55 -17.28
C TYR A 258 -8.08 7.38 -16.80
N GLY A 259 -7.06 6.75 -16.25
CA GLY A 259 -5.96 7.47 -15.63
C GLY A 259 -4.77 6.58 -15.31
N PHE A 260 -4.12 6.86 -14.19
CA PHE A 260 -2.97 6.12 -13.69
C PHE A 260 -3.24 5.64 -12.27
N GLU A 261 -3.18 4.35 -12.06
CA GLU A 261 -3.07 3.78 -10.71
C GLU A 261 -1.61 3.65 -10.30
N SER A 262 -1.39 3.62 -8.99
CA SER A 262 -0.09 3.38 -8.38
C SER A 262 0.09 1.89 -8.14
N ASN A 263 1.03 1.28 -8.87
CA ASN A 263 1.34 -0.14 -8.77
C ASN A 263 2.17 -0.39 -7.52
N ILE A 264 1.72 -1.28 -6.64
CA ILE A 264 2.42 -1.69 -5.43
C ILE A 264 2.44 -3.21 -5.30
N ILE A 265 3.48 -3.75 -4.67
CA ILE A 265 3.56 -5.15 -4.25
C ILE A 265 3.78 -5.29 -2.75
N GLU A 266 4.17 -4.24 -2.08
CA GLU A 266 4.31 -4.15 -0.62
C GLU A 266 4.26 -2.69 -0.17
N ASN A 267 3.86 -2.49 1.07
CA ASN A 267 3.89 -1.22 1.78
C ASN A 267 4.08 -1.47 3.29
N HIS A 268 3.92 -0.45 4.12
CA HIS A 268 4.06 -0.54 5.58
C HIS A 268 2.89 -1.26 6.29
N ASP A 269 1.80 -1.54 5.59
CA ASP A 269 0.60 -2.23 6.11
C ASP A 269 0.39 -3.63 5.53
N GLU A 270 1.36 -4.12 4.74
CA GLU A 270 1.30 -5.40 4.07
C GLU A 270 2.55 -6.25 4.39
N PRO A 271 2.48 -7.57 4.30
CA PRO A 271 3.68 -8.41 4.33
C PRO A 271 4.62 -8.09 3.18
N ARG A 272 5.87 -8.56 3.25
CA ARG A 272 6.83 -8.43 2.16
C ARG A 272 6.34 -9.13 0.89
N GLY A 273 6.39 -8.43 -0.25
CA GLY A 273 5.82 -8.89 -1.51
C GLY A 273 6.37 -10.22 -2.01
N VAL A 274 7.67 -10.45 -1.90
CA VAL A 274 8.30 -11.75 -2.24
C VAL A 274 7.68 -12.89 -1.43
N SER A 275 7.47 -12.69 -0.14
CA SER A 275 6.91 -13.71 0.75
C SER A 275 5.41 -13.92 0.56
N ARG A 276 4.69 -12.90 0.09
CA ARG A 276 3.24 -12.94 -0.11
C ARG A 276 2.83 -13.52 -1.45
N PHE A 277 3.45 -13.02 -2.53
CA PHE A 277 3.00 -13.31 -3.91
C PHE A 277 3.74 -14.45 -4.58
N LEU A 278 4.87 -14.86 -4.03
CA LEU A 278 5.67 -15.95 -4.61
C LEU A 278 5.63 -17.19 -3.75
N PRO A 279 5.66 -18.38 -4.36
CA PRO A 279 5.85 -19.63 -3.63
C PRO A 279 7.26 -19.69 -3.04
N GLU A 280 7.45 -20.50 -2.00
CA GLU A 280 8.70 -20.56 -1.23
C GLU A 280 9.95 -20.82 -2.11
N TYR A 281 9.85 -21.65 -3.14
CA TYR A 281 10.99 -21.91 -4.06
C TYR A 281 11.44 -20.66 -4.82
N ALA A 282 10.58 -19.65 -4.92
CA ALA A 282 10.84 -18.39 -5.60
C ALA A 282 11.25 -17.25 -4.64
N HIS A 283 11.40 -17.52 -3.34
CA HIS A 283 11.96 -16.56 -2.37
C HIS A 283 13.47 -16.42 -2.57
N THR A 284 13.86 -15.98 -3.73
CA THR A 284 15.24 -15.89 -4.22
C THR A 284 15.50 -14.51 -4.84
N PRO A 285 16.78 -14.13 -5.04
CA PRO A 285 17.10 -12.91 -5.80
C PRO A 285 16.45 -12.85 -7.19
N SER A 286 16.34 -14.00 -7.88
CA SER A 286 15.67 -14.06 -9.19
C SER A 286 14.18 -13.79 -9.08
N GLY A 287 13.50 -14.37 -8.08
CA GLY A 287 12.07 -14.08 -7.82
C GLY A 287 11.81 -12.63 -7.47
N ALA A 288 12.67 -12.01 -6.65
CA ALA A 288 12.56 -10.59 -6.31
C ALA A 288 12.73 -9.69 -7.55
N LYS A 289 13.69 -9.98 -8.43
CA LYS A 289 13.89 -9.26 -9.69
C LYS A 289 12.70 -9.46 -10.64
N MET A 290 12.20 -10.68 -10.76
CA MET A 290 11.04 -11.01 -11.59
C MET A 290 9.81 -10.22 -11.16
N LEU A 291 9.46 -10.27 -9.87
CA LEU A 291 8.31 -9.56 -9.32
C LEU A 291 8.46 -8.04 -9.50
N GLY A 292 9.67 -7.51 -9.24
CA GLY A 292 10.00 -6.10 -9.47
C GLY A 292 9.87 -5.67 -10.94
N THR A 293 10.27 -6.54 -11.89
CA THR A 293 10.13 -6.27 -13.32
C THR A 293 8.66 -6.06 -13.71
N ILE A 294 7.78 -6.94 -13.25
CA ILE A 294 6.34 -6.80 -13.48
C ILE A 294 5.86 -5.50 -12.86
N ASN A 295 6.06 -5.27 -11.56
CA ASN A 295 5.55 -4.09 -10.86
C ASN A 295 5.98 -2.77 -11.50
N VAL A 296 7.27 -2.65 -11.85
CA VAL A 296 7.82 -1.39 -12.39
C VAL A 296 7.37 -1.14 -13.83
N LEU A 297 7.12 -2.17 -14.64
CA LEU A 297 6.81 -2.01 -16.07
C LEU A 297 5.32 -2.12 -16.41
N LEU A 298 4.45 -2.43 -15.47
CA LEU A 298 3.01 -2.21 -15.60
C LEU A 298 2.72 -0.74 -15.97
N ARG A 299 1.58 -0.50 -16.60
CA ARG A 299 1.10 0.87 -16.82
C ARG A 299 0.64 1.47 -15.50
N GLY A 300 1.07 2.67 -15.18
CA GLY A 300 0.79 3.32 -13.90
C GLY A 300 2.05 3.92 -13.27
N LEU A 301 1.95 4.26 -12.01
CA LEU A 301 3.03 4.84 -11.21
C LEU A 301 3.61 3.75 -10.30
N PRO A 302 4.84 3.27 -10.51
CA PRO A 302 5.42 2.26 -9.63
C PRO A 302 5.83 2.89 -8.30
N PHE A 303 5.28 2.36 -7.21
CA PHE A 303 5.73 2.63 -5.86
C PHE A 303 6.63 1.49 -5.39
N LEU A 304 7.78 1.83 -4.85
CA LEU A 304 8.75 0.88 -4.32
C LEU A 304 8.86 1.12 -2.81
N TYR A 305 8.53 0.10 -2.04
CA TYR A 305 8.67 0.17 -0.60
C TYR A 305 10.12 -0.08 -0.18
N GLN A 306 10.58 0.62 0.86
CA GLN A 306 11.95 0.43 1.37
C GLN A 306 12.24 -1.03 1.70
N GLY A 307 13.37 -1.55 1.17
CA GLY A 307 13.76 -2.96 1.31
C GLY A 307 13.28 -3.87 0.16
N GLN A 308 12.27 -3.46 -0.61
CA GLN A 308 11.85 -4.17 -1.82
C GLN A 308 12.99 -4.26 -2.83
N GLU A 309 13.75 -3.17 -2.99
CA GLU A 309 14.87 -3.04 -3.93
C GLU A 309 16.07 -3.95 -3.60
N ILE A 310 16.12 -4.50 -2.39
CA ILE A 310 17.11 -5.51 -2.00
C ILE A 310 16.50 -6.90 -1.81
N GLY A 311 15.19 -7.05 -2.02
CA GLY A 311 14.48 -8.32 -1.91
C GLY A 311 14.27 -8.78 -0.46
N MET A 312 14.00 -7.85 0.48
CA MET A 312 13.64 -8.21 1.86
C MET A 312 12.41 -9.11 1.88
N GLN A 313 12.37 -10.00 2.85
CA GLN A 313 11.35 -11.04 3.03
C GLN A 313 10.73 -10.93 4.43
N ASN A 314 9.62 -11.65 4.64
CA ASN A 314 9.02 -11.77 5.97
C ASN A 314 10.06 -12.32 6.97
N ALA A 315 9.98 -11.82 8.21
CA ALA A 315 10.80 -12.32 9.29
C ALA A 315 10.29 -13.66 9.84
N LYS A 316 11.15 -14.41 10.48
CA LYS A 316 10.76 -15.61 11.22
C LYS A 316 10.38 -15.20 12.65
N TRP A 317 9.13 -15.42 13.02
CA TRP A 317 8.57 -15.12 14.34
C TRP A 317 8.47 -16.40 15.18
N ASN A 318 8.80 -16.30 16.48
CA ASN A 318 8.80 -17.46 17.37
C ASN A 318 7.73 -17.38 18.46
N SER A 319 7.17 -16.21 18.70
CA SER A 319 6.12 -15.96 19.68
C SER A 319 5.26 -14.78 19.25
N ILE A 320 4.00 -14.77 19.67
CA ILE A 320 3.10 -13.61 19.49
C ILE A 320 3.62 -12.36 20.23
N ASP A 321 4.40 -12.53 21.29
CA ASP A 321 4.97 -11.44 22.07
C ASP A 321 6.07 -10.66 21.32
N GLU A 322 6.60 -11.22 20.21
CA GLU A 322 7.57 -10.53 19.36
C GLU A 322 6.93 -9.49 18.43
N PHE A 323 5.61 -9.53 18.27
CA PHE A 323 4.87 -8.57 17.45
C PHE A 323 4.44 -7.34 18.28
N ASP A 324 4.45 -6.19 17.64
CA ASP A 324 3.90 -4.96 18.20
C ASP A 324 2.55 -4.57 17.57
N ASP A 325 2.30 -4.99 16.36
CA ASP A 325 1.07 -4.71 15.62
C ASP A 325 -0.18 -5.21 16.34
N ILE A 326 -1.10 -4.28 16.61
CA ILE A 326 -2.36 -4.56 17.32
C ILE A 326 -3.27 -5.49 16.50
N SER A 327 -3.28 -5.35 15.17
CA SER A 327 -4.05 -6.25 14.29
C SER A 327 -3.53 -7.67 14.38
N THR A 328 -2.22 -7.87 14.43
CA THR A 328 -1.63 -9.20 14.59
C THR A 328 -2.04 -9.86 15.90
N LYS A 329 -2.04 -9.10 17.00
CA LYS A 329 -2.47 -9.60 18.33
C LYS A 329 -3.96 -9.94 18.35
N ASP A 330 -4.79 -9.12 17.72
CA ASP A 330 -6.23 -9.40 17.59
C ASP A 330 -6.49 -10.64 16.75
N GLN A 331 -5.84 -10.76 15.58
CA GLN A 331 -5.99 -11.91 14.69
C GLN A 331 -5.46 -13.22 15.29
N TYR A 332 -4.43 -13.15 16.14
CA TYR A 332 -4.01 -14.30 16.95
C TYR A 332 -5.11 -14.74 17.91
N ARG A 333 -5.73 -13.79 18.63
CA ARG A 333 -6.89 -14.06 19.52
C ARG A 333 -8.04 -14.70 18.74
N VAL A 334 -8.41 -14.13 17.58
CA VAL A 334 -9.46 -14.66 16.69
C VAL A 334 -9.15 -16.12 16.27
N ALA A 335 -7.93 -16.40 15.88
CA ALA A 335 -7.51 -17.75 15.53
C ALA A 335 -7.60 -18.72 16.72
N LYS A 336 -7.23 -18.29 17.93
CA LYS A 336 -7.36 -19.09 19.16
C LYS A 336 -8.82 -19.35 19.51
N GLU A 337 -9.69 -18.37 19.39
CA GLU A 337 -11.14 -18.51 19.59
C GLU A 337 -11.79 -19.46 18.58
N ALA A 338 -11.27 -19.48 17.35
CA ALA A 338 -11.64 -20.47 16.33
C ALA A 338 -11.10 -21.90 16.61
N GLY A 339 -10.32 -22.09 17.67
CA GLY A 339 -9.84 -23.39 18.13
C GLY A 339 -8.48 -23.84 17.57
N LEU A 340 -7.70 -22.95 16.95
CA LEU A 340 -6.37 -23.27 16.43
C LEU A 340 -5.36 -23.49 17.58
N SER A 341 -4.35 -24.31 17.33
CA SER A 341 -3.18 -24.41 18.22
C SER A 341 -2.38 -23.10 18.24
N ASP A 342 -1.50 -22.93 19.23
CA ASP A 342 -0.61 -21.74 19.29
C ASP A 342 0.30 -21.67 18.08
N GLU A 343 0.83 -22.81 17.61
CA GLU A 343 1.68 -22.88 16.44
C GLU A 343 0.94 -22.48 15.16
N ALA A 344 -0.30 -22.98 14.95
CA ALA A 344 -1.08 -22.67 13.75
C ALA A 344 -1.53 -21.20 13.74
N ALA A 345 -1.94 -20.66 14.89
CA ALA A 345 -2.29 -19.26 15.05
C ALA A 345 -1.08 -18.33 14.80
N LEU A 346 0.09 -18.70 15.35
CA LEU A 346 1.34 -17.95 15.12
C LEU A 346 1.79 -18.02 13.66
N GLU A 347 1.64 -19.17 13.00
CA GLU A 347 1.99 -19.32 11.58
C GLU A 347 1.13 -18.40 10.70
N ALA A 348 -0.19 -18.34 10.93
CA ALA A 348 -1.10 -17.46 10.21
C ALA A 348 -0.71 -15.98 10.41
N CYS A 349 -0.48 -15.57 11.66
CA CYS A 349 -0.03 -14.22 11.99
C CYS A 349 1.33 -13.89 11.35
N SER A 350 2.28 -14.81 11.37
CA SER A 350 3.62 -14.63 10.78
C SER A 350 3.58 -14.36 9.27
N LYS A 351 2.60 -14.94 8.56
CA LYS A 351 2.42 -14.72 7.12
C LYS A 351 1.83 -13.35 6.81
N MET A 352 0.87 -12.90 7.61
CA MET A 352 0.01 -11.76 7.28
C MET A 352 0.36 -10.47 8.03
N SER A 353 1.17 -10.54 9.10
CA SER A 353 1.49 -9.39 9.93
C SER A 353 2.20 -8.27 9.17
N ARG A 354 1.73 -7.05 9.41
CA ARG A 354 2.36 -5.80 8.96
C ARG A 354 3.76 -5.58 9.51
N ASP A 355 4.07 -6.15 10.67
CA ASP A 355 5.40 -6.06 11.29
C ASP A 355 6.50 -6.66 10.43
N ASN A 356 6.18 -7.55 9.49
CA ASN A 356 7.13 -8.03 8.48
C ASN A 356 7.72 -6.90 7.64
N ALA A 357 6.90 -5.94 7.23
CA ALA A 357 7.34 -4.76 6.47
C ALA A 357 8.03 -3.70 7.35
N ARG A 358 7.81 -3.75 8.67
CA ARG A 358 8.31 -2.77 9.65
C ARG A 358 9.59 -3.20 10.35
N THR A 359 10.12 -4.40 10.04
CA THR A 359 11.45 -4.81 10.50
C THR A 359 12.51 -3.84 10.03
N PRO A 360 13.60 -3.64 10.79
CA PRO A 360 14.68 -2.72 10.43
C PRO A 360 15.21 -2.94 9.02
N MET A 361 15.46 -1.86 8.28
CA MET A 361 16.13 -1.90 6.97
C MET A 361 17.52 -2.52 7.10
N GLN A 362 17.84 -3.43 6.19
CA GLN A 362 19.08 -4.21 6.23
C GLN A 362 20.18 -3.49 5.44
N TRP A 363 20.93 -2.62 6.12
CA TRP A 363 22.00 -1.82 5.51
C TRP A 363 23.29 -2.59 5.33
N THR A 364 23.69 -3.38 6.35
CA THR A 364 24.95 -4.11 6.36
C THR A 364 24.81 -5.49 7.00
N ASP A 365 25.85 -6.29 6.91
CA ASP A 365 26.05 -7.55 7.61
C ASP A 365 26.52 -7.41 9.08
N GLY A 366 26.60 -6.18 9.59
CA GLY A 366 27.01 -5.85 10.96
C GLY A 366 25.87 -5.92 11.98
N GLU A 367 26.18 -5.56 13.22
CA GLU A 367 25.23 -5.56 14.34
C GLU A 367 23.97 -4.75 13.99
N ASN A 368 22.79 -5.27 14.36
CA ASN A 368 21.48 -4.71 14.04
C ASN A 368 21.31 -4.38 12.54
N ALA A 369 21.94 -5.15 11.65
CA ALA A 369 21.97 -4.90 10.22
C ALA A 369 22.48 -3.50 9.83
N GLY A 370 23.26 -2.85 10.68
CA GLY A 370 23.69 -1.47 10.51
C GLY A 370 22.59 -0.41 10.64
N PHE A 371 21.41 -0.80 11.12
CA PHE A 371 20.25 0.08 11.24
C PHE A 371 20.37 1.04 12.44
N THR A 372 20.79 0.52 13.59
CA THR A 372 20.92 1.29 14.84
C THR A 372 22.05 0.75 15.72
N THR A 373 22.60 1.62 16.56
CA THR A 373 23.51 1.25 17.64
C THR A 373 22.78 0.98 18.96
N GLY A 374 21.46 1.27 19.01
CA GLY A 374 20.57 1.01 20.14
C GLY A 374 19.78 -0.29 19.96
N THR A 375 18.73 -0.46 20.74
CA THR A 375 17.76 -1.56 20.58
C THR A 375 16.76 -1.17 19.51
N PRO A 376 16.64 -1.93 18.40
CA PRO A 376 15.62 -1.63 17.39
C PRO A 376 14.21 -1.87 17.95
N TRP A 377 13.22 -1.14 17.44
CA TRP A 377 11.82 -1.30 17.79
C TRP A 377 11.33 -2.75 17.58
N LEU A 378 11.45 -3.26 16.35
CA LEU A 378 11.21 -4.67 16.05
C LEU A 378 12.55 -5.39 15.84
N LYS A 379 12.56 -6.68 15.97
CA LYS A 379 13.76 -7.48 15.72
C LYS A 379 14.24 -7.36 14.27
N VAL A 380 15.55 -7.43 14.09
CA VAL A 380 16.17 -7.55 12.77
C VAL A 380 15.87 -8.92 12.19
N ASN A 381 15.50 -8.99 10.91
CA ASN A 381 15.31 -10.25 10.22
C ASN A 381 16.66 -11.00 10.12
N SER A 382 16.67 -12.27 10.48
CA SER A 382 17.90 -13.09 10.59
C SER A 382 18.68 -13.25 9.28
N ASN A 383 18.05 -12.97 8.13
CA ASN A 383 18.70 -13.08 6.82
C ASN A 383 19.50 -11.82 6.41
N TYR A 384 19.68 -10.85 7.33
CA TYR A 384 20.42 -9.60 7.06
C TYR A 384 21.87 -9.81 6.67
N THR A 385 22.48 -10.94 7.06
CA THR A 385 23.86 -11.28 6.67
C THR A 385 24.00 -11.54 5.17
N ASP A 386 22.94 -12.02 4.54
CA ASP A 386 22.89 -12.35 3.11
C ASP A 386 22.18 -11.26 2.29
N ILE A 387 21.07 -10.74 2.81
CA ILE A 387 20.26 -9.70 2.16
C ILE A 387 20.56 -8.36 2.84
N ASN A 388 21.41 -7.55 2.27
CA ASN A 388 21.69 -6.19 2.75
C ASN A 388 22.25 -5.30 1.64
N VAL A 389 22.11 -3.99 1.83
CA VAL A 389 22.55 -2.97 0.85
C VAL A 389 24.04 -3.08 0.55
N LYS A 390 24.90 -3.16 1.57
CA LYS A 390 26.36 -3.18 1.42
C LYS A 390 26.83 -4.32 0.51
N ASN A 391 26.34 -5.54 0.74
CA ASN A 391 26.71 -6.70 -0.08
C ASN A 391 26.19 -6.55 -1.50
N GLN A 392 24.97 -6.04 -1.66
CA GLN A 392 24.33 -5.90 -2.95
C GLN A 392 24.89 -4.75 -3.78
N GLU A 393 25.40 -3.68 -3.18
CA GLU A 393 26.11 -2.63 -3.91
C GLU A 393 27.38 -3.14 -4.58
N ALA A 394 28.07 -4.07 -3.93
CA ALA A 394 29.29 -4.68 -4.45
C ALA A 394 29.04 -5.72 -5.55
N ASP A 395 27.83 -6.28 -5.66
CA ASP A 395 27.46 -7.29 -6.65
C ASP A 395 26.68 -6.68 -7.82
N ALA A 396 27.30 -6.61 -8.99
CA ALA A 396 26.69 -6.09 -10.24
C ALA A 396 25.41 -6.84 -10.68
N HIS A 397 25.21 -8.07 -10.16
CA HIS A 397 24.07 -8.93 -10.46
C HIS A 397 23.03 -9.02 -9.32
N SER A 398 23.20 -8.22 -8.27
CA SER A 398 22.28 -8.15 -7.14
C SER A 398 20.87 -7.68 -7.53
N VAL A 399 19.92 -7.83 -6.61
CA VAL A 399 18.56 -7.29 -6.74
C VAL A 399 18.62 -5.77 -6.83
N LEU A 400 19.39 -5.10 -5.96
CA LEU A 400 19.55 -3.65 -5.94
C LEU A 400 20.07 -3.09 -7.28
N ASN A 401 21.14 -3.67 -7.81
CA ASN A 401 21.70 -3.22 -9.08
C ASN A 401 20.80 -3.56 -10.27
N TYR A 402 19.99 -4.60 -10.18
CA TYR A 402 18.94 -4.89 -11.14
C TYR A 402 17.84 -3.82 -11.12
N TYR A 403 17.33 -3.42 -9.94
CA TYR A 403 16.35 -2.34 -9.82
C TYR A 403 16.88 -1.01 -10.35
N ARG A 404 18.15 -0.70 -10.13
CA ARG A 404 18.80 0.49 -10.75
C ARG A 404 18.71 0.47 -12.26
N LYS A 405 19.02 -0.68 -12.91
CA LYS A 405 18.91 -0.86 -14.36
C LYS A 405 17.46 -0.77 -14.83
N LEU A 406 16.54 -1.38 -14.13
CA LEU A 406 15.12 -1.40 -14.45
C LEU A 406 14.50 0.01 -14.39
N ILE A 407 14.81 0.78 -13.36
CA ILE A 407 14.37 2.18 -13.21
C ILE A 407 15.02 3.05 -14.29
N ALA A 408 16.31 2.86 -14.57
CA ALA A 408 17.01 3.58 -15.63
C ALA A 408 16.39 3.30 -17.00
N LEU A 409 16.03 2.06 -17.30
CA LEU A 409 15.31 1.70 -18.53
C LEU A 409 13.97 2.45 -18.62
N ARG A 410 13.14 2.36 -17.57
CA ARG A 410 11.82 3.03 -17.52
C ARG A 410 11.92 4.54 -17.71
N LYS A 411 12.96 5.19 -17.17
CA LYS A 411 13.18 6.65 -17.19
C LYS A 411 14.00 7.12 -18.39
N SER A 412 14.53 6.21 -19.21
CA SER A 412 15.37 6.57 -20.36
C SER A 412 14.59 7.41 -21.38
N ASP A 413 15.26 8.35 -22.05
CA ASP A 413 14.63 9.19 -23.07
C ASP A 413 13.99 8.37 -24.20
N GLU A 414 14.55 7.21 -24.50
CA GLU A 414 14.07 6.30 -25.53
C GLU A 414 12.76 5.59 -25.15
N TYR A 415 12.52 5.28 -23.85
CA TYR A 415 11.39 4.44 -23.41
C TYR A 415 10.44 5.09 -22.40
N LYS A 416 10.80 6.25 -21.82
CA LYS A 416 9.97 6.87 -20.78
C LYS A 416 8.53 7.15 -21.23
N SER A 417 8.34 7.60 -22.46
CA SER A 417 7.01 7.84 -23.02
C SER A 417 6.22 6.54 -23.14
N LEU A 418 6.84 5.49 -23.70
CA LEU A 418 6.24 4.18 -23.86
C LEU A 418 5.82 3.59 -22.50
N PHE A 419 6.74 3.56 -21.52
CA PHE A 419 6.43 2.98 -20.20
C PHE A 419 5.49 3.83 -19.35
N THR A 420 5.32 5.12 -19.68
CA THR A 420 4.32 5.96 -19.02
C THR A 420 2.96 5.83 -19.71
N TYR A 421 2.88 6.13 -21.00
CA TYR A 421 1.61 6.32 -21.71
C TYR A 421 1.24 5.15 -22.63
N GLY A 422 2.20 4.31 -23.03
CA GLY A 422 1.95 3.20 -23.93
C GLY A 422 0.86 2.26 -23.44
N GLU A 423 0.14 1.68 -24.39
CA GLU A 423 -0.95 0.74 -24.10
C GLU A 423 -0.42 -0.53 -23.42
N PHE A 424 -1.14 -1.03 -22.43
CA PHE A 424 -0.95 -2.35 -21.86
C PHE A 424 -1.79 -3.37 -22.64
N VAL A 425 -1.15 -4.42 -23.16
CA VAL A 425 -1.83 -5.48 -23.90
C VAL A 425 -1.39 -6.84 -23.35
N PRO A 426 -2.26 -7.58 -22.65
CA PRO A 426 -1.92 -8.91 -22.16
C PRO A 426 -1.72 -9.88 -23.32
N VAL A 427 -0.78 -10.80 -23.15
CA VAL A 427 -0.45 -11.84 -24.12
C VAL A 427 -0.04 -13.12 -23.42
N TYR A 428 -0.20 -14.26 -24.08
CA TYR A 428 0.14 -15.60 -23.55
C TYR A 428 -0.56 -15.93 -22.22
N ASP A 429 -1.76 -15.39 -22.02
CA ASP A 429 -2.59 -15.59 -20.84
C ASP A 429 -3.17 -17.00 -20.71
N ASP A 430 -3.13 -17.78 -21.79
CA ASP A 430 -3.42 -19.21 -21.84
C ASP A 430 -2.27 -20.10 -21.35
N THR A 431 -1.08 -19.55 -21.17
CA THR A 431 0.10 -20.28 -20.66
C THR A 431 0.06 -20.36 -19.12
N GLU A 432 0.15 -21.55 -18.55
CA GLU A 432 -0.12 -21.81 -17.14
C GLU A 432 0.73 -21.00 -16.15
N SER A 433 2.01 -20.76 -16.46
CA SER A 433 2.97 -20.13 -15.54
C SER A 433 3.55 -18.78 -16.02
N ILE A 434 3.15 -18.31 -17.19
CA ILE A 434 3.71 -17.09 -17.78
C ILE A 434 2.80 -15.89 -17.46
N MET A 435 3.39 -14.82 -16.93
CA MET A 435 2.85 -13.47 -16.97
C MET A 435 3.54 -12.71 -18.08
N ALA A 436 2.79 -12.26 -19.11
CA ALA A 436 3.35 -11.49 -20.20
C ALA A 436 2.38 -10.44 -20.72
N PHE A 437 2.95 -9.31 -21.13
CA PHE A 437 2.21 -8.21 -21.74
C PHE A 437 3.11 -7.38 -22.64
N TYR A 438 2.50 -6.73 -23.61
CA TYR A 438 3.16 -5.67 -24.36
C TYR A 438 2.91 -4.30 -23.70
N ARG A 439 3.95 -3.47 -23.75
CA ARG A 439 3.81 -2.02 -23.69
C ARG A 439 4.07 -1.52 -25.10
N LYS A 440 3.10 -0.89 -25.70
CA LYS A 440 3.20 -0.44 -27.11
C LYS A 440 2.63 0.95 -27.32
N ASP A 441 3.17 1.65 -28.31
CA ASP A 441 2.66 2.87 -28.90
C ASP A 441 2.73 2.75 -30.43
N GLU A 442 2.58 3.87 -31.14
CA GLU A 442 2.65 3.90 -32.61
C GLU A 442 4.05 3.52 -33.18
N SER A 443 5.10 3.69 -32.38
CA SER A 443 6.50 3.56 -32.80
C SER A 443 7.22 2.34 -32.24
N LYS A 444 6.80 1.84 -31.09
CA LYS A 444 7.51 0.80 -30.34
C LYS A 444 6.57 -0.26 -29.77
N CYS A 445 7.07 -1.47 -29.70
CA CYS A 445 6.44 -2.59 -29.01
C CYS A 445 7.47 -3.31 -28.16
N VAL A 446 7.28 -3.29 -26.83
CA VAL A 446 8.14 -3.97 -25.87
C VAL A 446 7.35 -5.07 -25.18
N LEU A 447 7.85 -6.31 -25.26
CA LEU A 447 7.37 -7.46 -24.53
C LEU A 447 8.02 -7.49 -23.16
N ILE A 448 7.21 -7.60 -22.12
CA ILE A 448 7.61 -7.99 -20.77
C ILE A 448 7.07 -9.40 -20.54
N ALA A 449 7.92 -10.36 -20.20
CA ALA A 449 7.51 -11.74 -19.95
C ALA A 449 8.25 -12.31 -18.74
N ALA A 450 7.54 -13.05 -17.90
CA ALA A 450 8.08 -13.63 -16.66
C ALA A 450 7.48 -15.02 -16.42
N ASN A 451 8.32 -15.96 -15.98
CA ASN A 451 7.90 -17.32 -15.61
C ASN A 451 7.81 -17.49 -14.10
N PHE A 452 6.60 -17.58 -13.59
CA PHE A 452 6.29 -17.84 -12.18
C PHE A 452 6.28 -19.34 -11.82
N GLY A 453 6.45 -20.21 -12.81
CA GLY A 453 6.49 -21.65 -12.63
C GLY A 453 7.84 -22.14 -12.12
N LYS A 454 7.84 -23.36 -11.58
CA LYS A 454 9.06 -24.04 -11.12
C LYS A 454 9.89 -24.60 -12.29
N GLU A 455 9.23 -24.98 -13.36
CA GLU A 455 9.86 -25.57 -14.55
C GLU A 455 10.00 -24.50 -15.65
N PRO A 456 10.97 -24.67 -16.56
CA PRO A 456 11.08 -23.79 -17.74
C PRO A 456 9.79 -23.80 -18.57
N ALA A 457 9.41 -22.61 -19.03
CA ALA A 457 8.22 -22.44 -19.87
C ALA A 457 8.57 -21.67 -21.15
N SER A 458 7.84 -21.94 -22.22
CA SER A 458 8.15 -21.33 -23.53
C SER A 458 6.90 -20.74 -24.18
N VAL A 459 7.08 -19.61 -24.87
CA VAL A 459 6.05 -18.98 -25.69
C VAL A 459 6.59 -18.71 -27.09
N THR A 460 5.72 -18.75 -28.09
CA THR A 460 6.09 -18.40 -29.48
C THR A 460 5.89 -16.91 -29.69
N LEU A 461 6.96 -16.20 -30.04
CA LEU A 461 6.90 -14.77 -30.31
C LEU A 461 6.18 -14.48 -31.62
N LYS A 462 5.41 -13.41 -31.67
CA LYS A 462 4.71 -12.96 -32.90
C LYS A 462 5.65 -12.35 -33.95
N SER A 463 6.83 -11.91 -33.53
CA SER A 463 7.87 -11.33 -34.39
C SER A 463 9.27 -11.67 -33.87
N GLN A 464 10.30 -11.44 -34.68
CA GLN A 464 11.68 -11.54 -34.21
C GLN A 464 11.96 -10.48 -33.16
N ALA A 465 12.77 -10.83 -32.15
CA ALA A 465 13.27 -9.86 -31.17
C ALA A 465 14.27 -8.91 -31.88
N ALA A 466 14.00 -7.61 -31.77
CA ALA A 466 14.91 -6.60 -32.28
C ALA A 466 16.05 -6.34 -31.29
N ARG A 467 15.72 -6.23 -29.98
CA ARG A 467 16.70 -5.94 -28.95
C ARG A 467 16.27 -6.49 -27.57
N ILE A 468 17.20 -7.12 -26.86
CA ILE A 468 17.04 -7.46 -25.46
C ILE A 468 17.36 -6.19 -24.64
N LEU A 469 16.39 -5.70 -23.87
CA LEU A 469 16.53 -4.49 -23.07
C LEU A 469 16.97 -4.82 -21.64
N LEU A 470 16.44 -5.90 -21.07
CA LEU A 470 16.77 -6.34 -19.72
C LEU A 470 16.46 -7.84 -19.57
N SER A 471 17.26 -8.54 -18.75
CA SER A 471 17.02 -9.91 -18.32
C SER A 471 17.39 -10.06 -16.84
N THR A 472 16.68 -10.90 -16.11
CA THR A 472 17.01 -11.24 -14.72
C THR A 472 18.21 -12.18 -14.61
N ARG A 473 18.64 -12.82 -15.71
CA ARG A 473 19.84 -13.66 -15.74
C ARG A 473 21.10 -12.82 -15.49
N PRO A 474 22.07 -13.34 -14.71
CA PRO A 474 23.31 -12.60 -14.42
C PRO A 474 24.09 -12.18 -15.64
N ASP A 475 24.14 -13.01 -16.68
CA ASP A 475 24.84 -12.73 -17.94
C ASP A 475 24.03 -11.87 -18.92
N GLY A 476 22.78 -11.52 -18.57
CA GLY A 476 21.87 -10.75 -19.43
C GLY A 476 21.36 -11.54 -20.65
N SER A 477 21.65 -12.84 -20.73
CA SER A 477 21.21 -13.68 -21.86
C SER A 477 19.71 -13.92 -21.85
N VAL A 478 19.18 -14.27 -23.02
CA VAL A 478 17.78 -14.68 -23.21
C VAL A 478 17.78 -15.87 -24.16
N GLN A 479 17.00 -16.91 -23.83
CA GLN A 479 16.90 -18.08 -24.70
C GLN A 479 15.80 -17.87 -25.74
N ILE A 480 16.21 -17.50 -26.94
CA ILE A 480 15.31 -17.36 -28.09
C ILE A 480 15.81 -18.27 -29.22
N ASP A 481 14.95 -19.20 -29.64
CA ASP A 481 15.18 -19.93 -30.92
C ASP A 481 14.79 -19.03 -32.08
N THR A 482 15.76 -18.77 -32.96
CA THR A 482 15.63 -17.83 -34.09
C THR A 482 15.09 -18.48 -35.38
N THR A 483 14.30 -19.51 -35.29
CA THR A 483 13.58 -20.14 -36.39
C THR A 483 12.48 -19.23 -36.97
N SER A 484 11.78 -19.68 -38.00
CA SER A 484 10.66 -18.92 -38.60
C SER A 484 9.51 -18.61 -37.64
N ALA A 485 9.44 -19.31 -36.51
CA ALA A 485 8.53 -19.05 -35.37
C ALA A 485 9.37 -18.94 -34.09
N PRO A 486 9.92 -17.74 -33.78
CA PRO A 486 10.85 -17.58 -32.67
C PRO A 486 10.23 -18.03 -31.36
N LYS A 487 10.93 -18.87 -30.59
CA LYS A 487 10.46 -19.42 -29.34
C LYS A 487 11.29 -18.87 -28.19
N LEU A 488 10.66 -18.09 -27.33
CA LEU A 488 11.24 -17.59 -26.08
C LEU A 488 11.06 -18.66 -25.00
N THR A 489 12.16 -19.07 -24.37
CA THR A 489 12.14 -19.97 -23.21
C THR A 489 12.63 -19.23 -21.98
N LEU A 490 11.86 -19.28 -20.90
CA LEU A 490 12.15 -18.67 -19.60
C LEU A 490 12.34 -19.77 -18.57
N ASP A 491 13.45 -19.71 -17.85
CA ASP A 491 13.68 -20.56 -16.68
C ASP A 491 12.76 -20.16 -15.51
N SER A 492 12.77 -20.96 -14.44
CA SER A 492 12.03 -20.61 -13.21
C SER A 492 12.45 -19.24 -12.67
N CYS A 493 11.51 -18.41 -12.30
CA CYS A 493 11.73 -17.05 -11.77
C CYS A 493 12.52 -16.13 -12.73
N GLU A 494 12.49 -16.40 -14.02
CA GLU A 494 13.11 -15.53 -15.02
C GLU A 494 12.12 -14.50 -15.55
N ALA A 495 12.58 -13.26 -15.72
CA ALA A 495 11.86 -12.22 -16.45
C ALA A 495 12.77 -11.56 -17.49
N VAL A 496 12.15 -11.17 -18.61
CA VAL A 496 12.83 -10.51 -19.73
C VAL A 496 12.03 -9.31 -20.23
N VAL A 497 12.75 -8.35 -20.77
CA VAL A 497 12.19 -7.15 -21.43
C VAL A 497 12.80 -7.09 -22.83
N ILE A 498 11.98 -7.20 -23.87
CA ILE A 498 12.41 -7.37 -25.25
C ILE A 498 11.68 -6.39 -26.15
N GLU A 499 12.41 -5.61 -26.93
CA GLU A 499 11.84 -4.81 -28.03
C GLU A 499 11.63 -5.72 -29.26
N LEU A 500 10.42 -5.65 -29.86
CA LEU A 500 10.00 -6.48 -30.97
C LEU A 500 9.95 -5.70 -32.29
#